data_85fd86b52f88191647ba421afcd31abd
#
_entry.id   85fd86b52f88191647ba421afcd31abd
#
_cell.length_a   1.000
_cell.length_b   1.000
_cell.length_c   1.000
_cell.angle_alpha   90.00
_cell.angle_beta   90.00
_cell.angle_gamma   90.00
#
_symmetry.space_group_name_H-M   'P 1'
#
loop_
_entity.id
_entity.type
_entity.pdbx_description
1 polymer ?
#
loop_
_entity_poly.entity_id
_entity_poly.type
_entity_poly.pdbx_seq_one_letter_code
_entity_poly.pdbx_strand_id
1 'polypeptide(L)'
;MVQAMAFLIESTDWKGTFQITGVIGTIIMLGLIVLFRNSPADKGSKPYGWIEGDVPQVTSGRVFVGKAKEFQRHIRHTNAFWNLINIHFLGCVGHAVILVMVVPYATSQGLSATTAAGVLSTLSAVSLFTRFATPVLGDRMGSKGVMFVSYLLQGLTVLLLLGADSVLAFYVFAFAFGIGYGGEGSVFAVINRQYYGQAPQNSTFGWQLAGAGLGMALGAAFAGLSYDLTGSYNTAIVLSAVFSLLGAVSIVLLEPTRRILIPDWDKAMSDASEERPGAAEGSPVTAGD
;
A
#
# COMPACT_ATOMS: atom_id res chain seq x y z
N MET A 1 -14.16 12.20 -4.04
CA MET A 1 -13.06 13.17 -3.85
C MET A 1 -12.67 13.86 -5.16
N VAL A 2 -12.32 13.12 -6.23
CA VAL A 2 -11.92 13.72 -7.54
C VAL A 2 -12.99 14.64 -8.11
N GLN A 3 -14.27 14.23 -8.11
CA GLN A 3 -15.38 15.09 -8.58
C GLN A 3 -15.59 16.34 -7.71
N ALA A 4 -15.40 16.22 -6.39
CA ALA A 4 -15.47 17.38 -5.50
C ALA A 4 -14.33 18.36 -5.76
N MET A 5 -13.12 17.86 -6.08
CA MET A 5 -12.01 18.71 -6.49
C MET A 5 -12.26 19.38 -7.84
N ALA A 6 -12.83 18.65 -8.81
CA ALA A 6 -13.19 19.23 -10.11
C ALA A 6 -14.20 20.39 -9.94
N PHE A 7 -15.24 20.18 -9.13
CA PHE A 7 -16.22 21.23 -8.79
C PHE A 7 -15.57 22.44 -8.09
N LEU A 8 -14.64 22.20 -7.15
CA LEU A 8 -13.92 23.27 -6.48
C LEU A 8 -13.04 24.06 -7.44
N ILE A 9 -12.37 23.40 -8.39
CA ILE A 9 -11.54 24.07 -9.41
C ILE A 9 -12.40 24.96 -10.30
N GLU A 10 -13.57 24.49 -10.69
CA GLU A 10 -14.52 25.29 -11.48
C GLU A 10 -15.08 26.51 -10.72
N SER A 11 -15.27 26.38 -9.40
CA SER A 11 -15.89 27.42 -8.57
C SER A 11 -14.88 28.44 -8.00
N THR A 12 -13.60 28.06 -7.85
CA THR A 12 -12.58 28.94 -7.25
C THR A 12 -11.41 29.20 -8.20
N ASP A 13 -10.54 28.28 -8.32
CA ASP A 13 -9.41 28.03 -9.21
C ASP A 13 -8.58 26.86 -8.61
N TRP A 14 -7.51 26.47 -9.28
CA TRP A 14 -6.66 25.39 -8.77
C TRP A 14 -5.93 25.77 -7.47
N LYS A 15 -5.52 27.04 -7.29
CA LYS A 15 -4.83 27.51 -6.06
C LYS A 15 -5.77 27.51 -4.86
N GLY A 16 -6.97 28.07 -5.03
CA GLY A 16 -8.01 28.06 -4.01
C GLY A 16 -8.42 26.64 -3.61
N THR A 17 -8.55 25.75 -4.58
CA THR A 17 -8.84 24.34 -4.36
C THR A 17 -7.78 23.66 -3.50
N PHE A 18 -6.49 23.86 -3.78
CA PHE A 18 -5.40 23.30 -2.96
C PHE A 18 -5.36 23.89 -1.56
N GLN A 19 -5.60 25.19 -1.41
CA GLN A 19 -5.66 25.82 -0.10
C GLN A 19 -6.82 25.28 0.74
N ILE A 20 -8.02 25.22 0.19
CA ILE A 20 -9.22 24.72 0.89
C ILE A 20 -9.04 23.26 1.29
N THR A 21 -8.64 22.40 0.37
CA THR A 21 -8.47 20.97 0.64
C THR A 21 -7.31 20.70 1.59
N GLY A 22 -6.23 21.47 1.52
CA GLY A 22 -5.10 21.41 2.45
C GLY A 22 -5.50 21.80 3.88
N VAL A 23 -6.23 22.90 4.05
CA VAL A 23 -6.72 23.34 5.37
C VAL A 23 -7.71 22.32 5.95
N ILE A 24 -8.70 21.88 5.17
CA ILE A 24 -9.69 20.88 5.62
C ILE A 24 -8.98 19.57 5.99
N GLY A 25 -8.06 19.09 5.14
CA GLY A 25 -7.29 17.86 5.40
C GLY A 25 -6.47 17.98 6.69
N THR A 26 -5.82 19.12 6.91
CA THR A 26 -5.04 19.37 8.13
C THR A 26 -5.92 19.34 9.37
N ILE A 27 -7.07 20.00 9.35
CA ILE A 27 -8.02 20.02 10.49
C ILE A 27 -8.51 18.59 10.80
N ILE A 28 -8.89 17.83 9.77
CA ILE A 28 -9.33 16.44 9.94
C ILE A 28 -8.20 15.59 10.54
N MET A 29 -6.97 15.70 10.02
CA MET A 29 -5.83 14.93 10.51
C MET A 29 -5.49 15.28 11.97
N LEU A 30 -5.51 16.57 12.35
CA LEU A 30 -5.29 16.99 13.74
C LEU A 30 -6.38 16.44 14.66
N GLY A 31 -7.65 16.44 14.24
CA GLY A 31 -8.75 15.84 14.99
C GLY A 31 -8.57 14.32 15.17
N LEU A 32 -8.13 13.61 14.13
CA LEU A 32 -7.90 12.17 14.18
C LEU A 32 -6.74 11.81 15.11
N ILE A 33 -5.67 12.62 15.22
CA ILE A 33 -4.54 12.38 16.12
C ILE A 33 -5.04 12.21 17.57
N VAL A 34 -6.01 13.00 18.01
CA VAL A 34 -6.58 12.90 19.37
C VAL A 34 -7.29 11.55 19.61
N LEU A 35 -7.86 10.97 18.56
CA LEU A 35 -8.54 9.67 18.62
C LEU A 35 -7.61 8.48 18.49
N PHE A 36 -6.43 8.69 17.94
CA PHE A 36 -5.47 7.62 17.67
C PHE A 36 -4.87 7.08 18.99
N ARG A 37 -4.70 5.76 19.06
CA ARG A 37 -4.00 5.08 20.15
C ARG A 37 -3.00 4.12 19.54
N ASN A 38 -1.83 4.02 20.16
CA ASN A 38 -0.73 3.20 19.64
C ASN A 38 -0.94 1.71 19.93
N SER A 39 -1.63 1.40 21.03
CA SER A 39 -1.84 0.02 21.44
C SER A 39 -3.23 -0.18 22.07
N PRO A 40 -3.76 -1.41 22.08
CA PRO A 40 -4.98 -1.74 22.82
C PRO A 40 -4.86 -1.42 24.32
N ALA A 41 -3.65 -1.55 24.91
CA ALA A 41 -3.37 -1.24 26.29
C ALA A 41 -3.65 0.22 26.66
N ASP A 42 -3.49 1.17 25.72
CA ASP A 42 -3.79 2.60 25.93
C ASP A 42 -5.28 2.86 26.19
N LYS A 43 -6.13 1.86 25.90
CA LYS A 43 -7.57 1.86 26.21
C LYS A 43 -7.95 0.86 27.31
N GLY A 44 -6.98 0.24 27.98
CA GLY A 44 -7.21 -0.85 28.92
C GLY A 44 -7.79 -2.12 28.28
N SER A 45 -7.68 -2.27 26.95
CA SER A 45 -8.20 -3.41 26.20
C SER A 45 -7.08 -4.41 25.91
N LYS A 46 -7.45 -5.70 25.85
CA LYS A 46 -6.53 -6.76 25.44
C LYS A 46 -6.54 -6.87 23.91
N PRO A 47 -5.42 -7.29 23.25
CA PRO A 47 -5.39 -7.57 21.83
C PRO A 47 -6.40 -8.67 21.45
N TYR A 48 -6.92 -8.61 20.22
CA TYR A 48 -7.78 -9.69 19.72
C TYR A 48 -7.01 -11.01 19.66
N GLY A 49 -7.61 -12.07 20.19
CA GLY A 49 -6.96 -13.37 20.28
C GLY A 49 -6.08 -13.57 21.53
N TRP A 50 -6.10 -12.64 22.48
CA TRP A 50 -5.40 -12.76 23.76
C TRP A 50 -5.86 -14.01 24.53
N ILE A 51 -4.91 -14.85 24.92
CA ILE A 51 -5.12 -16.01 25.78
C ILE A 51 -4.57 -15.66 27.18
N GLU A 52 -5.20 -16.18 28.23
CA GLU A 52 -4.74 -15.94 29.60
C GLU A 52 -3.37 -16.56 29.77
N GLY A 53 -2.35 -15.76 30.14
CA GLY A 53 -0.95 -16.15 30.18
C GLY A 53 -0.07 -15.55 29.06
N ASP A 54 -0.67 -14.90 28.05
CA ASP A 54 0.09 -14.19 27.04
C ASP A 54 0.86 -13.02 27.66
N VAL A 55 2.15 -12.91 27.37
CA VAL A 55 2.98 -11.79 27.81
C VAL A 55 2.67 -10.58 26.93
N PRO A 56 2.38 -9.39 27.51
CA PRO A 56 2.20 -8.16 26.73
C PRO A 56 3.44 -7.91 25.88
N GLN A 57 3.26 -7.77 24.56
CA GLN A 57 4.37 -7.40 23.70
C GLN A 57 4.88 -6.01 24.10
N VAL A 58 6.01 -5.96 24.77
CA VAL A 58 6.70 -4.71 25.13
C VAL A 58 7.29 -4.14 23.85
N THR A 59 6.56 -3.20 23.24
CA THR A 59 6.94 -2.56 21.97
C THR A 59 7.93 -1.40 22.15
N SER A 60 8.44 -1.15 23.35
CA SER A 60 9.33 -0.02 23.59
C SER A 60 10.57 -0.40 24.39
N GLY A 61 11.73 0.10 23.96
CA GLY A 61 12.99 0.01 24.72
C GLY A 61 14.22 -0.23 23.83
N ARG A 62 15.40 0.07 24.36
CA ARG A 62 16.69 -0.12 23.67
C ARG A 62 16.94 -1.56 23.21
N VAL A 63 16.41 -2.55 23.93
CA VAL A 63 16.54 -3.99 23.59
C VAL A 63 15.74 -4.30 22.33
N PHE A 64 14.52 -3.76 22.21
CA PHE A 64 13.72 -3.91 21.00
C PHE A 64 14.39 -3.31 19.77
N VAL A 65 15.00 -2.12 19.93
CA VAL A 65 15.74 -1.46 18.84
C VAL A 65 16.94 -2.30 18.39
N GLY A 66 17.69 -2.89 19.33
CA GLY A 66 18.83 -3.78 19.04
C GLY A 66 18.38 -5.01 18.23
N LYS A 67 17.34 -5.68 18.68
CA LYS A 67 16.75 -6.85 18.02
C LYS A 67 16.13 -6.53 16.67
N ALA A 68 15.46 -5.39 16.55
CA ALA A 68 14.94 -4.91 15.27
C ALA A 68 16.06 -4.68 14.24
N LYS A 69 17.22 -4.17 14.67
CA LYS A 69 18.41 -3.97 13.82
C LYS A 69 19.00 -5.32 13.38
N GLU A 70 19.09 -6.28 14.27
CA GLU A 70 19.53 -7.63 13.96
C GLU A 70 18.58 -8.33 12.98
N PHE A 71 17.28 -8.26 13.23
CA PHE A 71 16.26 -8.75 12.31
C PHE A 71 16.40 -8.13 10.92
N GLN A 72 16.58 -6.80 10.82
CA GLN A 72 16.80 -6.12 9.54
C GLN A 72 18.07 -6.60 8.82
N ARG A 73 19.09 -6.99 9.54
CA ARG A 73 20.29 -7.58 8.94
C ARG A 73 19.99 -8.94 8.33
N HIS A 74 19.26 -9.80 9.02
CA HIS A 74 18.90 -11.13 8.50
C HIS A 74 17.94 -11.08 7.32
N ILE A 75 16.90 -10.23 7.39
CA ILE A 75 15.88 -10.14 6.34
C ILE A 75 16.44 -9.66 5.00
N ARG A 76 17.45 -8.78 5.01
CA ARG A 76 18.12 -8.29 3.79
C ARG A 76 18.86 -9.38 3.02
N HIS A 77 19.13 -10.53 3.64
CA HIS A 77 19.73 -11.70 2.98
C HIS A 77 18.67 -12.62 2.37
N THR A 78 17.38 -12.33 2.55
CA THR A 78 16.30 -13.11 1.94
C THR A 78 15.94 -12.57 0.55
N ASN A 79 15.69 -13.45 -0.40
CA ASN A 79 15.22 -13.06 -1.73
C ASN A 79 13.84 -12.38 -1.66
N ALA A 80 12.97 -12.80 -0.73
CA ALA A 80 11.65 -12.21 -0.53
C ALA A 80 11.71 -10.72 -0.20
N PHE A 81 12.70 -10.27 0.59
CA PHE A 81 12.86 -8.87 0.95
C PHE A 81 13.03 -7.97 -0.30
N TRP A 82 14.00 -8.29 -1.14
CA TRP A 82 14.30 -7.50 -2.33
C TRP A 82 13.23 -7.66 -3.40
N ASN A 83 12.69 -8.87 -3.53
CA ASN A 83 11.65 -9.12 -4.52
C ASN A 83 10.33 -8.40 -4.16
N LEU A 84 9.94 -8.33 -2.88
CA LEU A 84 8.77 -7.54 -2.46
C LEU A 84 8.95 -6.04 -2.72
N ILE A 85 10.16 -5.49 -2.54
CA ILE A 85 10.46 -4.10 -2.90
C ILE A 85 10.31 -3.91 -4.42
N ASN A 86 10.88 -4.83 -5.21
CA ASN A 86 10.79 -4.79 -6.67
C ASN A 86 9.34 -4.93 -7.18
N ILE A 87 8.56 -5.86 -6.62
CA ILE A 87 7.14 -6.03 -6.96
C ILE A 87 6.37 -4.75 -6.69
N HIS A 88 6.56 -4.15 -5.52
CA HIS A 88 5.88 -2.90 -5.16
C HIS A 88 6.28 -1.74 -6.08
N PHE A 89 7.57 -1.64 -6.40
CA PHE A 89 8.07 -0.67 -7.36
C PHE A 89 7.41 -0.84 -8.73
N LEU A 90 7.43 -2.06 -9.30
CA LEU A 90 6.89 -2.35 -10.63
C LEU A 90 5.39 -2.07 -10.72
N GLY A 91 4.61 -2.50 -9.73
CA GLY A 91 3.17 -2.23 -9.69
C GLY A 91 2.88 -0.74 -9.58
N CYS A 92 3.63 -0.04 -8.72
CA CYS A 92 3.48 1.40 -8.56
C CYS A 92 3.86 2.20 -9.81
N VAL A 93 4.87 1.78 -10.59
CA VAL A 93 5.11 2.37 -11.92
C VAL A 93 3.89 2.17 -12.80
N GLY A 94 3.38 0.93 -12.87
CA GLY A 94 2.24 0.59 -13.74
C GLY A 94 1.00 1.43 -13.44
N HIS A 95 0.54 1.43 -12.18
CA HIS A 95 -0.68 2.16 -11.86
C HIS A 95 -0.52 3.69 -11.84
N ALA A 96 0.66 4.22 -11.50
CA ALA A 96 0.88 5.66 -11.48
C ALA A 96 0.77 6.27 -12.89
N VAL A 97 1.24 5.56 -13.92
CA VAL A 97 1.01 5.94 -15.32
C VAL A 97 -0.48 6.18 -15.56
N ILE A 98 -1.33 5.23 -15.17
CA ILE A 98 -2.78 5.31 -15.39
C ILE A 98 -3.43 6.43 -14.57
N LEU A 99 -3.08 6.55 -13.30
CA LEU A 99 -3.66 7.59 -12.43
C LEU A 99 -3.40 9.00 -12.95
N VAL A 100 -2.26 9.22 -13.59
CA VAL A 100 -1.89 10.52 -14.19
C VAL A 100 -2.58 10.74 -15.55
N MET A 101 -2.62 9.71 -16.40
CA MET A 101 -3.02 9.89 -17.80
C MET A 101 -4.50 9.62 -18.10
N VAL A 102 -5.23 8.87 -17.25
CA VAL A 102 -6.57 8.39 -17.60
C VAL A 102 -7.57 9.52 -17.86
N VAL A 103 -7.51 10.59 -17.08
CA VAL A 103 -8.41 11.76 -17.27
C VAL A 103 -8.06 12.52 -18.55
N PRO A 104 -6.81 13.00 -18.78
CA PRO A 104 -6.46 13.67 -20.02
C PRO A 104 -6.64 12.75 -21.25
N TYR A 105 -6.39 11.45 -21.13
CA TYR A 105 -6.65 10.51 -22.21
C TYR A 105 -8.15 10.42 -22.54
N ALA A 106 -9.02 10.21 -21.55
CA ALA A 106 -10.46 10.16 -21.76
C ALA A 106 -11.00 11.47 -22.38
N THR A 107 -10.44 12.61 -21.95
CA THR A 107 -10.80 13.92 -22.53
C THR A 107 -10.36 14.04 -23.98
N SER A 108 -9.17 13.55 -24.33
CA SER A 108 -8.69 13.54 -25.74
C SER A 108 -9.52 12.64 -26.65
N GLN A 109 -10.21 11.64 -26.10
CA GLN A 109 -11.17 10.77 -26.79
C GLN A 109 -12.59 11.39 -26.86
N GLY A 110 -12.75 12.65 -26.46
CA GLY A 110 -14.01 13.40 -26.58
C GLY A 110 -14.96 13.29 -25.39
N LEU A 111 -14.54 12.64 -24.27
CA LEU A 111 -15.33 12.65 -23.06
C LEU A 111 -15.29 14.06 -22.40
N SER A 112 -16.42 14.48 -21.83
CA SER A 112 -16.44 15.71 -21.03
C SER A 112 -15.50 15.58 -19.80
N ALA A 113 -14.97 16.69 -19.31
CA ALA A 113 -14.09 16.71 -18.16
C ALA A 113 -14.73 16.03 -16.93
N THR A 114 -16.03 16.25 -16.71
CA THR A 114 -16.81 15.63 -15.63
C THR A 114 -16.90 14.11 -15.78
N THR A 115 -17.16 13.62 -17.01
CA THR A 115 -17.24 12.18 -17.31
C THR A 115 -15.87 11.53 -17.16
N ALA A 116 -14.80 12.16 -17.64
CA ALA A 116 -13.43 11.69 -17.49
C ALA A 116 -12.99 11.63 -16.01
N ALA A 117 -13.32 12.64 -15.21
CA ALA A 117 -13.12 12.62 -13.75
C ALA A 117 -13.94 11.51 -13.08
N GLY A 118 -15.12 11.19 -13.61
CA GLY A 118 -15.96 10.08 -13.20
C GLY A 118 -15.28 8.71 -13.38
N VAL A 119 -14.54 8.52 -14.47
CA VAL A 119 -13.74 7.30 -14.71
C VAL A 119 -12.73 7.07 -13.58
N LEU A 120 -11.93 8.09 -13.23
CA LEU A 120 -10.97 8.01 -12.13
C LEU A 120 -11.65 7.84 -10.77
N SER A 121 -12.81 8.46 -10.57
CA SER A 121 -13.61 8.29 -9.35
C SER A 121 -14.13 6.86 -9.19
N THR A 122 -14.60 6.25 -10.28
CA THR A 122 -15.07 4.85 -10.30
C THR A 122 -13.94 3.89 -9.99
N LEU A 123 -12.79 4.05 -10.64
CA LEU A 123 -11.57 3.28 -10.36
C LEU A 123 -11.20 3.36 -8.87
N SER A 124 -11.18 4.57 -8.32
CA SER A 124 -10.84 4.82 -6.92
C SER A 124 -11.87 4.20 -5.95
N ALA A 125 -13.16 4.30 -6.25
CA ALA A 125 -14.22 3.71 -5.45
C ALA A 125 -14.14 2.19 -5.43
N VAL A 126 -13.99 1.55 -6.59
CA VAL A 126 -13.83 0.08 -6.69
C VAL A 126 -12.59 -0.37 -5.94
N SER A 127 -11.47 0.35 -6.09
CA SER A 127 -10.22 0.02 -5.38
C SER A 127 -10.38 0.11 -3.86
N LEU A 128 -11.19 1.03 -3.35
CA LEU A 128 -11.45 1.15 -1.92
C LEU A 128 -12.10 -0.14 -1.38
N PHE A 129 -13.15 -0.66 -2.03
CA PHE A 129 -13.80 -1.91 -1.62
C PHE A 129 -12.84 -3.10 -1.73
N THR A 130 -12.05 -3.17 -2.78
CA THR A 130 -11.09 -4.27 -2.99
C THR A 130 -10.00 -4.28 -1.93
N ARG A 131 -9.56 -3.11 -1.44
CA ARG A 131 -8.58 -2.98 -0.34
C ARG A 131 -9.05 -3.64 0.97
N PHE A 132 -10.35 -3.71 1.22
CA PHE A 132 -10.90 -4.44 2.37
C PHE A 132 -11.04 -5.95 2.09
N ALA A 133 -11.40 -6.32 0.87
CA ALA A 133 -11.64 -7.72 0.53
C ALA A 133 -10.34 -8.53 0.37
N THR A 134 -9.31 -7.96 -0.25
CA THR A 134 -8.09 -8.69 -0.61
C THR A 134 -7.24 -9.18 0.57
N PRO A 135 -7.07 -8.46 1.71
CA PRO A 135 -6.41 -9.03 2.88
C PRO A 135 -7.11 -10.27 3.42
N VAL A 136 -8.45 -10.24 3.48
CA VAL A 136 -9.26 -11.39 3.93
C VAL A 136 -9.10 -12.59 2.98
N LEU A 137 -9.08 -12.33 1.67
CA LEU A 137 -8.78 -13.35 0.68
C LEU A 137 -7.35 -13.89 0.81
N GLY A 138 -6.39 -13.01 1.07
CA GLY A 138 -4.98 -13.34 1.29
C GLY A 138 -4.77 -14.26 2.51
N ASP A 139 -5.51 -14.04 3.59
CA ASP A 139 -5.48 -14.90 4.77
C ASP A 139 -6.07 -16.30 4.50
N ARG A 140 -7.13 -16.37 3.68
CA ARG A 140 -7.86 -17.63 3.39
C ARG A 140 -7.21 -18.44 2.27
N MET A 141 -6.78 -17.79 1.20
CA MET A 141 -6.34 -18.42 -0.05
C MET A 141 -4.82 -18.36 -0.26
N GLY A 142 -4.11 -17.59 0.59
CA GLY A 142 -2.69 -17.31 0.44
C GLY A 142 -2.43 -16.00 -0.30
N SER A 143 -1.64 -15.12 0.33
CA SER A 143 -1.36 -13.77 -0.17
C SER A 143 -0.68 -13.75 -1.53
N LYS A 144 0.22 -14.71 -1.80
CA LYS A 144 0.94 -14.80 -3.08
C LYS A 144 -0.03 -14.93 -4.27
N GLY A 145 -1.05 -15.80 -4.16
CA GLY A 145 -2.05 -15.99 -5.22
C GLY A 145 -2.92 -14.76 -5.44
N VAL A 146 -3.39 -14.15 -4.36
CA VAL A 146 -4.21 -12.93 -4.42
C VAL A 146 -3.43 -11.77 -5.03
N MET A 147 -2.17 -11.58 -4.61
CA MET A 147 -1.28 -10.57 -5.16
C MET A 147 -1.03 -10.78 -6.66
N PHE A 148 -0.75 -12.03 -7.08
CA PHE A 148 -0.55 -12.37 -8.49
C PHE A 148 -1.77 -12.01 -9.34
N VAL A 149 -2.98 -12.40 -8.91
CA VAL A 149 -4.22 -12.08 -9.63
C VAL A 149 -4.44 -10.57 -9.70
N SER A 150 -4.16 -9.83 -8.63
CA SER A 150 -4.30 -8.37 -8.61
C SER A 150 -3.38 -7.70 -9.65
N TYR A 151 -2.11 -8.09 -9.71
CA TYR A 151 -1.15 -7.56 -10.68
C TYR A 151 -1.48 -7.97 -12.12
N LEU A 152 -1.92 -9.22 -12.31
CA LEU A 152 -2.35 -9.71 -13.61
C LEU A 152 -3.57 -8.94 -14.13
N LEU A 153 -4.59 -8.76 -13.28
CA LEU A 153 -5.76 -7.94 -13.62
C LEU A 153 -5.35 -6.51 -13.96
N GLN A 154 -4.49 -5.88 -13.13
CA GLN A 154 -4.01 -4.54 -13.39
C GLN A 154 -3.32 -4.44 -14.75
N GLY A 155 -2.40 -5.35 -15.07
CA GLY A 155 -1.66 -5.32 -16.34
C GLY A 155 -2.51 -5.63 -17.56
N LEU A 156 -3.46 -6.58 -17.47
CA LEU A 156 -4.30 -6.95 -18.61
C LEU A 156 -5.42 -5.94 -18.87
N THR A 157 -6.05 -5.43 -17.81
CA THR A 157 -7.19 -4.53 -17.96
C THR A 157 -6.78 -3.16 -18.51
N VAL A 158 -5.54 -2.71 -18.25
CA VAL A 158 -5.05 -1.46 -18.82
C VAL A 158 -5.00 -1.49 -20.34
N LEU A 159 -4.81 -2.66 -20.95
CA LEU A 159 -4.81 -2.81 -22.41
C LEU A 159 -6.19 -2.53 -23.04
N LEU A 160 -7.28 -2.60 -22.26
CA LEU A 160 -8.61 -2.21 -22.74
C LEU A 160 -8.67 -0.74 -23.18
N LEU A 161 -7.77 0.10 -22.63
CA LEU A 161 -7.70 1.49 -23.03
C LEU A 161 -7.22 1.68 -24.48
N LEU A 162 -6.45 0.77 -25.06
CA LEU A 162 -5.98 0.88 -26.46
C LEU A 162 -7.13 0.92 -27.47
N GLY A 163 -8.29 0.36 -27.13
CA GLY A 163 -9.48 0.36 -27.97
C GLY A 163 -10.65 1.13 -27.34
N ALA A 164 -10.42 1.94 -26.30
CA ALA A 164 -11.50 2.65 -25.63
C ALA A 164 -11.88 3.91 -26.41
N ASP A 165 -13.04 3.87 -27.07
CA ASP A 165 -13.64 4.93 -27.88
C ASP A 165 -14.98 5.43 -27.34
N SER A 166 -15.49 4.85 -26.27
CA SER A 166 -16.80 5.13 -25.70
C SER A 166 -16.76 5.31 -24.19
N VAL A 167 -17.71 6.05 -23.66
CA VAL A 167 -17.88 6.23 -22.20
C VAL A 167 -17.94 4.89 -21.50
N LEU A 168 -18.70 3.93 -22.06
CA LEU A 168 -18.84 2.60 -21.46
C LEU A 168 -17.51 1.86 -21.38
N ALA A 169 -16.68 1.92 -22.44
CA ALA A 169 -15.37 1.27 -22.47
C ALA A 169 -14.45 1.81 -21.34
N PHE A 170 -14.42 3.11 -21.13
CA PHE A 170 -13.67 3.73 -20.03
C PHE A 170 -14.17 3.31 -18.65
N TYR A 171 -15.47 3.20 -18.44
CA TYR A 171 -16.02 2.76 -17.14
C TYR A 171 -15.83 1.26 -16.91
N VAL A 172 -15.91 0.41 -17.94
CA VAL A 172 -15.57 -1.01 -17.86
C VAL A 172 -14.09 -1.18 -17.48
N PHE A 173 -13.20 -0.44 -18.15
CA PHE A 173 -11.80 -0.39 -17.76
C PHE A 173 -11.64 0.05 -16.28
N ALA A 174 -12.25 1.14 -15.87
CA ALA A 174 -12.12 1.70 -14.53
C ALA A 174 -12.56 0.70 -13.45
N PHE A 175 -13.65 -0.03 -13.70
CA PHE A 175 -14.14 -1.07 -12.80
C PHE A 175 -13.15 -2.23 -12.70
N ALA A 176 -12.73 -2.78 -13.84
CA ALA A 176 -11.84 -3.94 -13.90
C ALA A 176 -10.44 -3.64 -13.35
N PHE A 177 -9.86 -2.50 -13.76
CA PHE A 177 -8.57 -2.04 -13.24
C PHE A 177 -8.62 -1.72 -11.74
N GLY A 178 -9.73 -1.11 -11.27
CA GLY A 178 -9.93 -0.77 -9.86
C GLY A 178 -9.87 -2.00 -8.94
N ILE A 179 -10.33 -3.17 -9.41
CA ILE A 179 -10.21 -4.44 -8.68
C ILE A 179 -8.73 -4.81 -8.50
N GLY A 180 -7.95 -4.82 -9.57
CA GLY A 180 -6.52 -5.14 -9.52
C GLY A 180 -5.73 -4.13 -8.67
N TYR A 181 -5.94 -2.85 -8.93
CA TYR A 181 -5.28 -1.76 -8.22
C TYR A 181 -5.55 -1.75 -6.71
N GLY A 182 -6.79 -2.03 -6.29
CA GLY A 182 -7.13 -2.10 -4.86
C GLY A 182 -6.46 -3.28 -4.16
N GLY A 183 -6.29 -4.40 -4.85
CA GLY A 183 -5.63 -5.59 -4.31
C GLY A 183 -4.11 -5.47 -4.21
N GLU A 184 -3.47 -4.68 -5.06
CA GLU A 184 -2.03 -4.56 -5.12
C GLU A 184 -1.40 -4.21 -3.77
N GLY A 185 -1.72 -3.05 -3.21
CA GLY A 185 -1.04 -2.52 -2.02
C GLY A 185 -1.49 -3.16 -0.71
N SER A 186 -2.74 -3.60 -0.61
CA SER A 186 -3.32 -4.08 0.66
C SER A 186 -2.80 -5.45 1.09
N VAL A 187 -2.34 -6.28 0.16
CA VAL A 187 -1.83 -7.62 0.45
C VAL A 187 -0.40 -7.61 1.00
N PHE A 188 0.37 -6.52 0.82
CA PHE A 188 1.76 -6.45 1.31
C PHE A 188 1.87 -6.62 2.83
N ALA A 189 0.95 -6.06 3.61
CA ALA A 189 0.95 -6.24 5.05
C ALA A 189 0.75 -7.72 5.45
N VAL A 190 -0.16 -8.41 4.74
CA VAL A 190 -0.47 -9.83 4.99
C VAL A 190 0.70 -10.72 4.61
N ILE A 191 1.30 -10.53 3.42
CA ILE A 191 2.41 -11.37 2.96
C ILE A 191 3.67 -11.18 3.82
N ASN A 192 3.94 -9.97 4.30
CA ASN A 192 5.02 -9.72 5.25
C ASN A 192 4.79 -10.49 6.56
N ARG A 193 3.53 -10.50 7.05
CA ARG A 193 3.16 -11.26 8.23
C ARG A 193 3.33 -12.77 8.03
N GLN A 194 2.99 -13.27 6.85
CA GLN A 194 3.15 -14.69 6.51
C GLN A 194 4.63 -15.11 6.41
N TYR A 195 5.53 -14.25 5.92
CA TYR A 195 6.95 -14.56 5.83
C TYR A 195 7.72 -14.37 7.13
N TYR A 196 7.37 -13.38 7.93
CA TYR A 196 8.19 -12.90 9.04
C TYR A 196 7.52 -13.01 10.42
N GLY A 197 6.28 -13.52 10.47
CA GLY A 197 5.56 -13.74 11.74
C GLY A 197 5.38 -12.46 12.56
N GLN A 198 5.70 -12.54 13.85
CA GLN A 198 5.59 -11.44 14.82
C GLN A 198 6.81 -10.50 14.82
N ALA A 199 7.77 -10.72 13.93
CA ALA A 199 8.99 -9.92 13.86
C ALA A 199 8.70 -8.42 13.65
N PRO A 200 9.61 -7.51 14.08
CA PRO A 200 9.43 -6.06 13.94
C PRO A 200 9.54 -5.61 12.48
N GLN A 201 8.41 -5.51 11.79
CA GLN A 201 8.34 -5.32 10.33
C GLN A 201 8.35 -3.85 9.88
N ASN A 202 8.29 -2.87 10.80
CA ASN A 202 8.11 -1.46 10.46
C ASN A 202 9.13 -0.94 9.44
N SER A 203 10.43 -1.23 9.63
CA SER A 203 11.46 -0.80 8.69
C SER A 203 11.47 -1.63 7.39
N THR A 204 11.05 -2.89 7.42
CA THR A 204 10.88 -3.74 6.23
C THR A 204 9.82 -3.18 5.33
N PHE A 205 8.67 -2.88 5.90
CA PHE A 205 7.56 -2.26 5.17
C PHE A 205 7.93 -0.85 4.68
N GLY A 206 8.70 -0.09 5.47
CA GLY A 206 9.25 1.21 5.07
C GLY A 206 10.10 1.14 3.80
N TRP A 207 10.96 0.12 3.64
CA TRP A 207 11.73 -0.08 2.42
C TRP A 207 10.84 -0.43 1.22
N GLN A 208 9.80 -1.23 1.41
CA GLN A 208 8.82 -1.53 0.36
C GLN A 208 8.06 -0.27 -0.05
N LEU A 209 7.66 0.58 0.90
CA LEU A 209 7.01 1.86 0.61
C LEU A 209 7.96 2.85 -0.09
N ALA A 210 9.26 2.85 0.22
CA ALA A 210 10.23 3.64 -0.51
C ALA A 210 10.34 3.20 -1.99
N GLY A 211 10.35 1.88 -2.23
CA GLY A 211 10.28 1.32 -3.58
C GLY A 211 8.99 1.74 -4.30
N ALA A 212 7.86 1.66 -3.62
CA ALA A 212 6.57 2.11 -4.15
C ALA A 212 6.57 3.61 -4.51
N GLY A 213 7.08 4.46 -3.62
CA GLY A 213 7.17 5.91 -3.86
C GLY A 213 8.04 6.25 -5.07
N LEU A 214 9.19 5.57 -5.21
CA LEU A 214 10.04 5.71 -6.40
C LEU A 214 9.30 5.25 -7.66
N GLY A 215 8.59 4.12 -7.59
CA GLY A 215 7.77 3.62 -8.69
C GLY A 215 6.69 4.61 -9.12
N MET A 216 5.98 5.20 -8.17
CA MET A 216 4.97 6.22 -8.45
C MET A 216 5.57 7.47 -9.11
N ALA A 217 6.71 7.95 -8.64
CA ALA A 217 7.39 9.09 -9.21
C ALA A 217 7.82 8.84 -10.66
N LEU A 218 8.43 7.68 -10.93
CA LEU A 218 8.85 7.30 -12.29
C LEU A 218 7.65 7.03 -13.19
N GLY A 219 6.59 6.38 -12.70
CA GLY A 219 5.38 6.13 -13.48
C GLY A 219 4.70 7.43 -13.92
N ALA A 220 4.59 8.40 -13.02
CA ALA A 220 4.06 9.73 -13.36
C ALA A 220 4.93 10.44 -14.40
N ALA A 221 6.26 10.38 -14.25
CA ALA A 221 7.18 10.95 -15.23
C ALA A 221 7.10 10.25 -16.59
N PHE A 222 6.99 8.92 -16.63
CA PHE A 222 6.83 8.15 -17.87
C PHE A 222 5.52 8.46 -18.59
N ALA A 223 4.42 8.70 -17.86
CA ALA A 223 3.15 9.08 -18.45
C ALA A 223 3.26 10.39 -19.24
N GLY A 224 3.85 11.44 -18.63
CA GLY A 224 4.07 12.73 -19.30
C GLY A 224 5.07 12.61 -20.45
N LEU A 225 6.27 12.07 -20.17
CA LEU A 225 7.34 11.96 -21.16
C LEU A 225 6.94 11.14 -22.40
N SER A 226 6.20 10.04 -22.21
CA SER A 226 5.76 9.22 -23.34
C SER A 226 4.81 9.99 -24.27
N TYR A 227 3.92 10.79 -23.71
CA TYR A 227 3.03 11.66 -24.50
C TYR A 227 3.81 12.79 -25.19
N ASP A 228 4.72 13.45 -24.48
CA ASP A 228 5.53 14.55 -25.04
C ASP A 228 6.40 14.08 -26.23
N LEU A 229 6.93 12.84 -26.16
CA LEU A 229 7.78 12.29 -27.22
C LEU A 229 7.01 11.69 -28.39
N THR A 230 5.83 11.12 -28.17
CA THR A 230 5.11 10.35 -29.20
C THR A 230 3.81 11.01 -29.67
N GLY A 231 3.31 12.00 -28.94
CA GLY A 231 1.99 12.61 -29.19
C GLY A 231 0.81 11.64 -28.91
N SER A 232 1.08 10.50 -28.26
CA SER A 232 0.09 9.42 -28.06
C SER A 232 0.14 8.85 -26.66
N TYR A 233 -1.01 8.51 -26.11
CA TYR A 233 -1.13 7.80 -24.83
C TYR A 233 -0.85 6.28 -24.95
N ASN A 234 -0.83 5.71 -26.16
CA ASN A 234 -0.66 4.27 -26.37
C ASN A 234 0.64 3.73 -25.77
N THR A 235 1.73 4.49 -25.91
CA THR A 235 3.03 4.12 -25.32
C THR A 235 2.94 4.04 -23.79
N ALA A 236 2.28 5.01 -23.16
CA ALA A 236 2.06 5.01 -21.72
C ALA A 236 1.20 3.82 -21.26
N ILE A 237 0.13 3.49 -22.02
CA ILE A 237 -0.73 2.33 -21.76
C ILE A 237 0.08 1.03 -21.81
N VAL A 238 0.88 0.85 -22.85
CA VAL A 238 1.72 -0.36 -23.00
C VAL A 238 2.78 -0.43 -21.91
N LEU A 239 3.44 0.67 -21.55
CA LEU A 239 4.39 0.71 -20.43
C LEU A 239 3.73 0.31 -19.10
N SER A 240 2.54 0.84 -18.81
CA SER A 240 1.76 0.46 -17.63
C SER A 240 1.49 -1.06 -17.57
N ALA A 241 1.04 -1.63 -18.71
CA ALA A 241 0.81 -3.07 -18.82
C ALA A 241 2.09 -3.87 -18.57
N VAL A 242 3.20 -3.50 -19.23
CA VAL A 242 4.49 -4.19 -19.10
C VAL A 242 4.98 -4.18 -17.65
N PHE A 243 4.98 -3.03 -16.98
CA PHE A 243 5.44 -2.95 -15.60
C PHE A 243 4.55 -3.75 -14.64
N SER A 244 3.23 -3.68 -14.78
CA SER A 244 2.31 -4.48 -13.96
C SER A 244 2.48 -5.98 -14.19
N LEU A 245 2.65 -6.42 -15.43
CA LEU A 245 2.89 -7.83 -15.77
C LEU A 245 4.26 -8.32 -15.32
N LEU A 246 5.32 -7.50 -15.39
CA LEU A 246 6.62 -7.82 -14.80
C LEU A 246 6.51 -7.98 -13.28
N GLY A 247 5.68 -7.17 -12.62
CA GLY A 247 5.33 -7.35 -11.22
C GLY A 247 4.67 -8.70 -10.96
N ALA A 248 3.70 -9.11 -11.80
CA ALA A 248 3.06 -10.42 -11.71
C ALA A 248 4.07 -11.56 -11.88
N VAL A 249 4.98 -11.47 -12.85
CA VAL A 249 6.07 -12.45 -13.03
C VAL A 249 6.97 -12.49 -11.79
N SER A 250 7.34 -11.34 -11.24
CA SER A 250 8.16 -11.27 -10.02
C SER A 250 7.48 -11.93 -8.81
N ILE A 251 6.14 -11.87 -8.72
CA ILE A 251 5.38 -12.57 -7.68
C ILE A 251 5.51 -14.10 -7.82
N VAL A 252 5.55 -14.64 -9.03
CA VAL A 252 5.73 -16.08 -9.22
C VAL A 252 7.05 -16.56 -8.63
N LEU A 253 8.10 -15.72 -8.67
CA LEU A 253 9.43 -16.00 -8.12
C LEU A 253 9.50 -15.91 -6.58
N LEU A 254 8.46 -15.39 -5.90
CA LEU A 254 8.40 -15.38 -4.45
C LEU A 254 8.33 -16.80 -3.87
N GLU A 255 8.92 -16.97 -2.71
CA GLU A 255 8.83 -18.19 -1.94
C GLU A 255 7.38 -18.51 -1.52
N PRO A 256 7.04 -19.79 -1.24
CA PRO A 256 5.71 -20.13 -0.72
C PRO A 256 5.44 -19.45 0.63
N THR A 257 4.29 -18.79 0.78
CA THR A 257 3.92 -18.03 1.99
C THR A 257 3.66 -18.91 3.24
N ARG A 258 3.61 -20.23 3.07
CA ARG A 258 3.53 -21.19 4.18
C ARG A 258 4.86 -21.37 4.93
N ARG A 259 5.96 -20.86 4.36
CA ARG A 259 7.30 -20.95 4.93
C ARG A 259 7.62 -19.63 5.64
N ILE A 260 7.75 -19.69 6.97
CA ILE A 260 8.33 -18.58 7.74
C ILE A 260 9.82 -18.53 7.42
N LEU A 261 10.30 -17.38 6.94
CA LEU A 261 11.67 -17.24 6.44
C LEU A 261 12.70 -17.04 7.57
N ILE A 262 12.22 -16.61 8.74
CA ILE A 262 13.03 -16.44 9.97
C ILE A 262 12.30 -17.14 11.13
N PRO A 263 12.39 -18.48 11.24
CA PRO A 263 11.53 -19.28 12.12
C PRO A 263 11.75 -19.07 13.61
N ASP A 264 12.96 -18.72 14.05
CA ASP A 264 13.32 -18.66 15.48
C ASP A 264 13.18 -17.25 16.08
N TRP A 265 12.62 -16.29 15.34
CA TRP A 265 12.50 -14.92 15.81
C TRP A 265 11.60 -14.79 17.05
N ASP A 266 10.48 -15.48 17.07
CA ASP A 266 9.52 -15.45 18.18
C ASP A 266 10.15 -16.06 19.45
N LYS A 267 10.96 -17.10 19.30
CA LYS A 267 11.70 -17.72 20.38
C LYS A 267 12.78 -16.79 20.94
N ALA A 268 13.55 -16.14 20.09
CA ALA A 268 14.54 -15.15 20.49
C ALA A 268 13.93 -13.92 21.17
N MET A 269 12.68 -13.60 20.89
CA MET A 269 11.93 -12.53 21.55
C MET A 269 11.42 -12.97 22.94
N SER A 270 10.95 -14.23 23.12
CA SER A 270 10.51 -14.76 24.41
C SER A 270 11.68 -14.94 25.38
N ASP A 271 12.80 -15.51 24.93
CA ASP A 271 13.99 -15.69 25.73
C ASP A 271 14.53 -14.37 26.31
N ALA A 272 14.44 -13.29 25.53
CA ALA A 272 14.86 -11.96 26.00
C ALA A 272 13.87 -11.27 26.94
N SER A 273 12.61 -11.69 26.99
CA SER A 273 11.66 -11.24 28.01
C SER A 273 11.83 -11.96 29.33
N GLU A 274 12.25 -13.21 29.28
CA GLU A 274 12.55 -14.01 30.46
C GLU A 274 13.87 -13.62 31.15
N GLU A 275 14.89 -13.19 30.40
CA GLU A 275 16.15 -12.69 30.94
C GLU A 275 16.04 -11.36 31.73
N ARG A 276 14.87 -10.72 31.79
CA ARG A 276 14.62 -9.48 32.57
C ARG A 276 13.39 -9.55 33.47
N PRO A 277 13.34 -10.45 34.48
CA PRO A 277 12.24 -10.46 35.46
C PRO A 277 12.25 -9.26 36.43
N GLY A 278 13.24 -8.36 36.38
CA GLY A 278 13.44 -7.34 37.40
C GLY A 278 13.28 -5.87 37.01
N ALA A 279 12.90 -5.53 35.75
CA ALA A 279 12.82 -4.14 35.31
C ALA A 279 11.44 -3.48 35.50
N ALA A 280 10.44 -4.23 35.94
CA ALA A 280 9.08 -3.72 36.16
C ALA A 280 8.75 -3.42 37.64
N GLU A 281 9.63 -3.80 38.59
CA GLU A 281 9.47 -3.46 40.01
C GLU A 281 10.59 -2.52 40.45
N GLY A 282 10.26 -1.26 40.65
CA GLY A 282 11.12 -0.41 41.46
C GLY A 282 11.43 0.97 40.90
N SER A 283 10.46 1.86 40.98
CA SER A 283 10.72 3.22 41.50
C SER A 283 9.41 3.79 42.03
N PRO A 284 9.18 3.80 43.35
CA PRO A 284 8.16 4.67 43.91
C PRO A 284 8.61 6.10 43.66
N VAL A 285 7.79 6.87 42.96
CA VAL A 285 7.90 8.31 42.93
C VAL A 285 7.66 8.79 44.37
N THR A 286 8.73 9.09 45.06
CA THR A 286 8.66 9.87 46.31
C THR A 286 8.17 11.26 45.90
N ALA A 287 6.94 11.54 46.30
CA ALA A 287 6.46 12.90 46.45
C ALA A 287 7.33 13.55 47.53
N GLY A 288 8.10 14.53 47.16
CA GLY A 288 8.84 15.40 48.07
C GLY A 288 8.35 16.81 47.86
N ASP A 289 7.93 17.35 48.94
CA ASP A 289 7.51 18.69 49.35
C ASP A 289 7.74 19.87 48.40
#